data_2fd897648928b14801e7d15bf5c3b1ee
#
_entry.id   2fd897648928b14801e7d15bf5c3b1ee
#
_cell.length_a   1.000
_cell.length_b   1.000
_cell.length_c   1.000
_cell.angle_alpha   90.00
_cell.angle_beta   90.00
_cell.angle_gamma   90.00
#
_symmetry.space_group_name_H-M   'P 1'
#
loop_
_entity.id
_entity.type
_entity.pdbx_description
1 polymer ?
#
loop_
_entity_poly.entity_id
_entity_poly.type
_entity_poly.pdbx_seq_one_letter_code
_entity_poly.pdbx_strand_id
1 'polypeptide(L)'
;PEYPYPTPLNDCYAGIEWLFSKADKLSVDSQRIAVGGISAGGGLAAGLALLIRDKGEFNICFQALLCPMIDSRNITNSSYLVTDPRIWNRDSNIIAWQHYMGTTECLTSKAISKYAAPIFANDLHGLPSTYIAVGDVDLFLDEDINYSKRLEAAGIGIQLEIFKGGFHAFEFLVPSAKISKL
;
A
#
# COMPACT_ATOMS: atom_id res chain seq x y z
N PRO A 1 -7.11 -14.59 7.58
CA PRO A 1 -6.92 -15.89 6.88
C PRO A 1 -8.22 -16.46 6.33
N GLU A 2 -9.37 -16.18 6.98
CA GLU A 2 -10.67 -16.74 6.58
C GLU A 2 -11.15 -16.25 5.22
N TYR A 3 -10.77 -15.03 4.87
CA TYR A 3 -11.16 -14.36 3.63
C TYR A 3 -9.93 -13.77 2.92
N PRO A 4 -9.17 -14.61 2.20
CA PRO A 4 -7.97 -14.15 1.49
C PRO A 4 -8.31 -13.25 0.28
N TYR A 5 -7.28 -12.76 -0.40
CA TYR A 5 -7.44 -12.07 -1.68
C TYR A 5 -8.31 -12.92 -2.65
N PRO A 6 -9.29 -12.34 -3.37
CA PRO A 6 -9.50 -10.89 -3.52
C PRO A 6 -10.51 -10.27 -2.53
N THR A 7 -10.99 -10.99 -1.50
CA THR A 7 -12.09 -10.53 -0.64
C THR A 7 -11.81 -9.17 0.01
N PRO A 8 -10.66 -8.91 0.67
CA PRO A 8 -10.41 -7.62 1.32
C PRO A 8 -10.40 -6.45 0.31
N LEU A 9 -9.90 -6.67 -0.90
CA LEU A 9 -9.91 -5.65 -1.94
C LEU A 9 -11.34 -5.37 -2.44
N ASN A 10 -12.15 -6.42 -2.61
CA ASN A 10 -13.54 -6.28 -3.04
C ASN A 10 -14.38 -5.52 -1.99
N ASP A 11 -14.13 -5.77 -0.71
CA ASP A 11 -14.79 -5.04 0.39
C ASP A 11 -14.41 -3.55 0.35
N CYS A 12 -13.13 -3.23 0.12
CA CYS A 12 -12.68 -1.85 -0.07
C CYS A 12 -13.36 -1.20 -1.29
N TYR A 13 -13.46 -1.93 -2.40
CA TYR A 13 -14.10 -1.44 -3.61
C TYR A 13 -15.59 -1.18 -3.38
N ALA A 14 -16.32 -2.11 -2.73
CA ALA A 14 -17.72 -1.93 -2.36
C ALA A 14 -17.93 -0.70 -1.44
N GLY A 15 -16.97 -0.43 -0.55
CA GLY A 15 -16.97 0.79 0.26
C GLY A 15 -16.87 2.07 -0.58
N ILE A 16 -16.04 2.08 -1.62
CA ILE A 16 -15.93 3.18 -2.59
C ILE A 16 -17.25 3.33 -3.38
N GLU A 17 -17.81 2.25 -3.92
CA GLU A 17 -19.09 2.28 -4.64
C GLU A 17 -20.19 2.88 -3.76
N TRP A 18 -20.27 2.42 -2.50
CA TRP A 18 -21.23 2.96 -1.54
C TRP A 18 -21.02 4.45 -1.30
N LEU A 19 -19.76 4.89 -1.09
CA LEU A 19 -19.46 6.30 -0.83
C LEU A 19 -19.87 7.18 -2.02
N PHE A 20 -19.51 6.81 -3.24
CA PHE A 20 -19.92 7.55 -4.44
C PHE A 20 -21.45 7.56 -4.62
N SER A 21 -22.14 6.44 -4.35
CA SER A 21 -23.59 6.36 -4.44
C SER A 21 -24.33 7.21 -3.40
N LYS A 22 -23.65 7.63 -2.34
CA LYS A 22 -24.23 8.42 -1.23
C LYS A 22 -23.60 9.80 -1.06
N ALA A 23 -22.69 10.19 -1.97
CA ALA A 23 -21.90 11.41 -1.84
C ALA A 23 -22.80 12.64 -1.59
N ASP A 24 -23.82 12.84 -2.39
CA ASP A 24 -24.75 13.97 -2.22
C ASP A 24 -25.46 13.94 -0.86
N LYS A 25 -25.95 12.75 -0.44
CA LYS A 25 -26.63 12.59 0.84
C LYS A 25 -25.72 12.85 2.04
N LEU A 26 -24.43 12.54 1.88
CA LEU A 26 -23.41 12.72 2.92
C LEU A 26 -22.75 14.11 2.84
N SER A 27 -23.15 14.95 1.87
CA SER A 27 -22.48 16.23 1.59
C SER A 27 -20.98 16.07 1.33
N VAL A 28 -20.59 14.99 0.64
CA VAL A 28 -19.23 14.69 0.23
C VAL A 28 -19.04 15.13 -1.21
N ASP A 29 -17.96 15.88 -1.47
CA ASP A 29 -17.56 16.23 -2.83
C ASP A 29 -16.92 15.01 -3.52
N SER A 30 -17.64 14.43 -4.48
CA SER A 30 -17.18 13.25 -5.23
C SER A 30 -15.91 13.48 -6.05
N GLN A 31 -15.53 14.74 -6.32
CA GLN A 31 -14.29 15.08 -6.99
C GLN A 31 -13.07 15.12 -6.03
N ARG A 32 -13.30 15.01 -4.73
CA ARG A 32 -12.30 15.13 -3.68
C ARG A 32 -12.22 13.90 -2.79
N ILE A 33 -12.56 12.74 -3.32
CA ILE A 33 -12.41 11.46 -2.62
C ILE A 33 -10.97 10.96 -2.81
N ALA A 34 -10.32 10.66 -1.69
CA ALA A 34 -8.99 10.07 -1.63
C ALA A 34 -9.05 8.69 -0.98
N VAL A 35 -8.05 7.85 -1.25
CA VAL A 35 -7.84 6.58 -0.55
C VAL A 35 -6.53 6.62 0.22
N GLY A 36 -6.45 5.89 1.32
CA GLY A 36 -5.21 5.82 2.07
C GLY A 36 -5.17 4.62 2.99
N GLY A 37 -3.96 4.27 3.41
CA GLY A 37 -3.77 3.15 4.31
C GLY A 37 -2.33 3.01 4.78
N ILE A 38 -2.18 2.21 5.83
CA ILE A 38 -0.91 1.96 6.51
C ILE A 38 -0.57 0.48 6.35
N SER A 39 0.68 0.16 6.04
CA SER A 39 1.17 -1.23 5.99
C SER A 39 0.37 -2.07 4.98
N ALA A 40 -0.25 -3.15 5.39
CA ALA A 40 -1.17 -3.95 4.58
C ALA A 40 -2.34 -3.11 4.02
N GLY A 41 -2.85 -2.14 4.81
CA GLY A 41 -3.86 -1.17 4.35
C GLY A 41 -3.33 -0.24 3.27
N GLY A 42 -2.05 0.12 3.31
CA GLY A 42 -1.36 0.86 2.23
C GLY A 42 -1.28 0.05 0.94
N GLY A 43 -0.96 -1.24 1.05
CA GLY A 43 -1.01 -2.18 -0.07
C GLY A 43 -2.40 -2.32 -0.68
N LEU A 44 -3.44 -2.45 0.18
CA LEU A 44 -4.84 -2.46 -0.26
C LEU A 44 -5.23 -1.14 -0.95
N ALA A 45 -4.83 0.00 -0.41
CA ALA A 45 -5.13 1.31 -1.00
C ALA A 45 -4.49 1.46 -2.38
N ALA A 46 -3.23 1.06 -2.55
CA ALA A 46 -2.54 1.06 -3.84
C ALA A 46 -3.19 0.10 -4.85
N GLY A 47 -3.55 -1.12 -4.41
CA GLY A 47 -4.29 -2.09 -5.24
C GLY A 47 -5.68 -1.59 -5.63
N LEU A 48 -6.39 -0.93 -4.71
CA LEU A 48 -7.68 -0.31 -4.93
C LEU A 48 -7.59 0.83 -5.96
N ALA A 49 -6.57 1.70 -5.85
CA ALA A 49 -6.34 2.77 -6.80
C ALA A 49 -6.13 2.23 -8.24
N LEU A 50 -5.34 1.15 -8.38
CA LEU A 50 -5.18 0.45 -9.64
C LEU A 50 -6.50 -0.11 -10.19
N LEU A 51 -7.30 -0.75 -9.32
CA LEU A 51 -8.58 -1.34 -9.70
C LEU A 51 -9.59 -0.29 -10.14
N ILE A 52 -9.70 0.82 -9.40
CA ILE A 52 -10.60 1.95 -9.72
C ILE A 52 -10.22 2.55 -11.07
N ARG A 53 -8.92 2.82 -11.30
CA ARG A 53 -8.42 3.33 -12.58
C ARG A 53 -8.79 2.39 -13.73
N ASP A 54 -8.54 1.10 -13.57
CA ASP A 54 -8.73 0.12 -14.65
C ASP A 54 -10.20 -0.12 -14.98
N LYS A 55 -11.10 -0.02 -13.99
CA LYS A 55 -12.54 -0.07 -14.21
C LYS A 55 -13.09 1.21 -14.82
N GLY A 56 -12.51 2.37 -14.47
CA GLY A 56 -12.94 3.68 -15.00
C GLY A 56 -14.34 4.12 -14.53
N GLU A 57 -14.87 3.53 -13.48
CA GLU A 57 -16.21 3.83 -12.95
C GLU A 57 -16.23 5.02 -11.99
N PHE A 58 -15.11 5.23 -11.29
CA PHE A 58 -14.95 6.29 -10.28
C PHE A 58 -13.62 7.00 -10.48
N ASN A 59 -13.49 8.20 -9.88
CA ASN A 59 -12.26 8.96 -9.90
C ASN A 59 -11.86 9.32 -8.47
N ILE A 60 -10.66 8.92 -8.06
CA ILE A 60 -10.06 9.33 -6.78
C ILE A 60 -8.97 10.37 -7.05
N CYS A 61 -8.93 11.42 -6.23
CA CYS A 61 -8.02 12.54 -6.46
C CYS A 61 -6.63 12.35 -5.85
N PHE A 62 -6.48 11.43 -4.89
CA PHE A 62 -5.23 11.25 -4.15
C PHE A 62 -5.14 9.86 -3.51
N GLN A 63 -3.91 9.35 -3.34
CA GLN A 63 -3.63 8.21 -2.49
C GLN A 63 -2.52 8.50 -1.47
N ALA A 64 -2.76 8.13 -0.21
CA ALA A 64 -1.80 8.26 0.89
C ALA A 64 -1.37 6.87 1.37
N LEU A 65 -0.13 6.52 1.15
CA LEU A 65 0.42 5.19 1.39
C LEU A 65 1.50 5.29 2.49
N LEU A 66 1.19 4.80 3.67
CA LEU A 66 2.11 4.84 4.79
C LEU A 66 2.75 3.46 4.96
N CYS A 67 4.08 3.38 4.80
CA CYS A 67 4.87 2.14 4.79
C CYS A 67 4.12 0.97 4.09
N PRO A 68 3.67 1.15 2.82
CA PRO A 68 2.76 0.21 2.18
C PRO A 68 3.42 -1.14 1.90
N MET A 69 2.72 -2.23 2.21
CA MET A 69 3.10 -3.59 1.89
C MET A 69 2.67 -3.91 0.45
N ILE A 70 3.57 -3.79 -0.53
CA ILE A 70 3.25 -3.82 -1.98
C ILE A 70 3.98 -4.89 -2.79
N ASP A 71 5.02 -5.53 -2.23
CA ASP A 71 5.81 -6.56 -2.90
C ASP A 71 5.81 -7.88 -2.12
N SER A 72 5.10 -8.88 -2.64
CA SER A 72 4.99 -10.20 -2.01
C SER A 72 6.28 -11.04 -2.05
N ARG A 73 7.27 -10.65 -2.85
CA ARG A 73 8.48 -11.46 -3.09
C ARG A 73 9.48 -11.43 -1.94
N ASN A 74 9.49 -10.37 -1.13
CA ASN A 74 10.49 -10.17 -0.06
C ASN A 74 11.95 -10.31 -0.53
N ILE A 75 12.31 -9.69 -1.66
CA ILE A 75 13.62 -9.82 -2.29
C ILE A 75 14.48 -8.56 -2.20
N THR A 76 14.00 -7.52 -1.55
CA THR A 76 14.70 -6.26 -1.37
C THR A 76 15.78 -6.36 -0.29
N ASN A 77 16.81 -5.51 -0.35
CA ASN A 77 17.85 -5.49 0.69
C ASN A 77 17.24 -5.14 2.06
N SER A 78 16.36 -4.15 2.13
CA SER A 78 15.69 -3.77 3.38
C SER A 78 14.91 -4.96 3.97
N SER A 79 14.24 -5.77 3.15
CA SER A 79 13.51 -6.96 3.62
C SER A 79 14.43 -8.04 4.21
N TYR A 80 15.70 -8.11 3.80
CA TYR A 80 16.68 -9.05 4.38
C TYR A 80 17.33 -8.50 5.64
N LEU A 81 17.47 -7.17 5.76
CA LEU A 81 18.15 -6.54 6.89
C LEU A 81 17.29 -6.45 8.15
N VAL A 82 15.97 -6.30 7.99
CA VAL A 82 15.06 -6.15 9.13
C VAL A 82 14.59 -7.53 9.62
N THR A 83 15.29 -8.04 10.63
CA THR A 83 15.05 -9.39 11.21
C THR A 83 14.68 -9.36 12.69
N ASP A 84 14.62 -8.17 13.33
CA ASP A 84 14.32 -8.05 14.76
C ASP A 84 12.88 -8.52 15.05
N PRO A 85 12.68 -9.53 15.92
CA PRO A 85 11.35 -10.08 16.20
C PRO A 85 10.45 -9.15 17.01
N ARG A 86 10.97 -8.03 17.52
CA ARG A 86 10.19 -7.05 18.29
C ARG A 86 9.40 -6.08 17.40
N ILE A 87 9.74 -6.01 16.11
CA ILE A 87 9.07 -5.19 15.12
C ILE A 87 8.60 -6.05 13.94
N TRP A 88 7.83 -5.44 13.02
CA TRP A 88 7.48 -6.12 11.78
C TRP A 88 8.75 -6.44 11.00
N ASN A 89 8.95 -7.71 10.72
CA ASN A 89 10.17 -8.23 10.12
C ASN A 89 9.88 -9.15 8.94
N ARG A 90 10.95 -9.65 8.31
CA ARG A 90 10.86 -10.52 7.15
C ARG A 90 9.98 -11.75 7.37
N ASP A 91 10.13 -12.48 8.48
CA ASP A 91 9.39 -13.73 8.72
C ASP A 91 7.91 -13.45 8.91
N SER A 92 7.58 -12.41 9.67
CA SER A 92 6.20 -11.93 9.84
C SER A 92 5.58 -11.55 8.50
N ASN A 93 6.35 -10.88 7.63
CA ASN A 93 5.87 -10.44 6.33
C ASN A 93 5.62 -11.62 5.37
N ILE A 94 6.48 -12.65 5.38
CA ILE A 94 6.27 -13.89 4.61
C ILE A 94 4.94 -14.55 5.02
N ILE A 95 4.71 -14.70 6.33
CA ILE A 95 3.49 -15.31 6.86
C ILE A 95 2.26 -14.47 6.49
N ALA A 96 2.36 -13.14 6.59
CA ALA A 96 1.26 -12.24 6.24
C ALA A 96 0.87 -12.35 4.76
N TRP A 97 1.84 -12.38 3.85
CA TRP A 97 1.57 -12.57 2.43
C TRP A 97 0.92 -13.94 2.15
N GLN A 98 1.37 -15.01 2.83
CA GLN A 98 0.75 -16.33 2.71
C GLN A 98 -0.72 -16.29 3.14
N HIS A 99 -1.03 -15.68 4.27
CA HIS A 99 -2.40 -15.52 4.73
C HIS A 99 -3.25 -14.65 3.81
N TYR A 100 -2.68 -13.55 3.32
CA TYR A 100 -3.39 -12.65 2.41
C TYR A 100 -3.72 -13.32 1.07
N MET A 101 -2.79 -14.10 0.53
CA MET A 101 -2.98 -14.78 -0.75
C MET A 101 -3.71 -16.14 -0.62
N GLY A 102 -3.84 -16.67 0.59
CA GLY A 102 -4.45 -17.98 0.84
C GLY A 102 -3.62 -19.15 0.30
N THR A 103 -2.30 -18.96 0.07
CA THR A 103 -1.40 -19.97 -0.46
C THR A 103 0.05 -19.69 -0.06
N THR A 104 0.85 -20.76 0.10
CA THR A 104 2.28 -20.64 0.36
C THR A 104 3.12 -20.36 -0.90
N GLU A 105 2.53 -20.47 -2.10
CA GLU A 105 3.23 -20.31 -3.36
C GLU A 105 3.31 -18.84 -3.83
N CYS A 106 2.62 -17.91 -3.17
CA CYS A 106 2.47 -16.53 -3.61
C CYS A 106 3.80 -15.78 -3.79
N LEU A 107 4.82 -16.12 -3.02
CA LEU A 107 6.11 -15.41 -2.99
C LEU A 107 6.94 -15.55 -4.27
N THR A 108 6.73 -16.60 -5.04
CA THR A 108 7.54 -16.94 -6.23
C THR A 108 6.77 -16.89 -7.54
N SER A 109 5.45 -16.81 -7.50
CA SER A 109 4.60 -16.91 -8.69
C SER A 109 4.63 -15.61 -9.51
N LYS A 110 4.83 -15.76 -10.83
CA LYS A 110 4.66 -14.68 -11.81
C LYS A 110 3.17 -14.35 -12.07
N ALA A 111 2.26 -15.13 -11.51
CA ALA A 111 0.81 -14.99 -11.71
C ALA A 111 0.12 -14.14 -10.62
N ILE A 112 0.89 -13.44 -9.77
CA ILE A 112 0.31 -12.59 -8.72
C ILE A 112 -0.37 -11.39 -9.36
N SER A 113 -1.62 -11.17 -8.97
CA SER A 113 -2.39 -10.03 -9.44
C SER A 113 -1.75 -8.71 -9.00
N LYS A 114 -1.65 -7.74 -9.92
CA LYS A 114 -1.22 -6.36 -9.64
C LYS A 114 -2.11 -5.66 -8.60
N TYR A 115 -3.33 -6.11 -8.42
CA TYR A 115 -4.24 -5.57 -7.41
C TYR A 115 -3.98 -6.15 -6.02
N ALA A 116 -3.37 -7.34 -5.93
CA ALA A 116 -2.92 -7.90 -4.67
C ALA A 116 -1.55 -7.35 -4.26
N ALA A 117 -0.63 -7.25 -5.23
CA ALA A 117 0.72 -6.75 -5.01
C ALA A 117 1.05 -5.69 -6.09
N PRO A 118 0.85 -4.40 -5.78
CA PRO A 118 0.96 -3.29 -6.74
C PRO A 118 2.30 -3.17 -7.45
N ILE A 119 3.37 -3.73 -6.90
CA ILE A 119 4.68 -3.76 -7.54
C ILE A 119 4.66 -4.47 -8.90
N PHE A 120 3.72 -5.40 -9.14
CA PHE A 120 3.57 -6.12 -10.40
C PHE A 120 2.78 -5.37 -11.48
N ALA A 121 2.24 -4.19 -11.19
CA ALA A 121 1.60 -3.39 -12.20
C ALA A 121 2.63 -2.94 -13.24
N ASN A 122 2.45 -3.32 -14.51
CA ASN A 122 3.34 -2.90 -15.60
C ASN A 122 3.13 -1.43 -15.99
N ASP A 123 1.90 -0.96 -15.84
CA ASP A 123 1.48 0.40 -16.17
C ASP A 123 0.90 1.09 -14.95
N LEU A 124 1.46 2.27 -14.61
CA LEU A 124 1.03 3.13 -13.52
C LEU A 124 0.45 4.47 -14.01
N HIS A 125 0.36 4.71 -15.31
CA HIS A 125 -0.25 5.91 -15.85
C HIS A 125 -1.71 6.06 -15.39
N GLY A 126 -2.14 7.32 -15.19
CA GLY A 126 -3.52 7.62 -14.81
C GLY A 126 -3.88 7.33 -13.36
N LEU A 127 -2.91 6.92 -12.53
CA LEU A 127 -3.12 6.88 -11.09
C LEU A 127 -3.18 8.31 -10.50
N PRO A 128 -3.83 8.50 -9.35
CA PRO A 128 -3.88 9.80 -8.69
C PRO A 128 -2.52 10.23 -8.13
N SER A 129 -2.39 11.53 -7.83
CA SER A 129 -1.24 12.03 -7.07
C SER A 129 -1.07 11.22 -5.78
N THR A 130 0.19 10.96 -5.42
CA THR A 130 0.52 9.96 -4.39
C THR A 130 1.45 10.56 -3.34
N TYR A 131 1.18 10.26 -2.08
CA TYR A 131 2.11 10.44 -0.97
C TYR A 131 2.53 9.06 -0.45
N ILE A 132 3.84 8.86 -0.30
CA ILE A 132 4.41 7.67 0.34
C ILE A 132 5.28 8.12 1.50
N ALA A 133 5.08 7.53 2.68
CA ALA A 133 5.90 7.74 3.86
C ALA A 133 6.44 6.40 4.35
N VAL A 134 7.74 6.30 4.65
CA VAL A 134 8.38 5.07 5.12
C VAL A 134 9.57 5.39 6.02
N GLY A 135 9.86 4.55 7.00
CA GLY A 135 11.07 4.65 7.82
C GLY A 135 12.31 4.09 7.12
N ASP A 136 13.50 4.63 7.39
CA ASP A 136 14.75 4.11 6.82
C ASP A 136 15.23 2.79 7.47
N VAL A 137 14.56 2.34 8.52
CA VAL A 137 14.75 1.04 9.19
C VAL A 137 13.53 0.12 8.99
N ASP A 138 12.65 0.45 8.06
CA ASP A 138 11.50 -0.38 7.70
C ASP A 138 11.88 -1.41 6.62
N LEU A 139 11.33 -2.62 6.72
CA LEU A 139 11.58 -3.65 5.70
C LEU A 139 10.99 -3.27 4.33
N PHE A 140 9.98 -2.39 4.28
CA PHE A 140 9.35 -1.93 3.04
C PHE A 140 10.08 -0.78 2.35
N LEU A 141 11.17 -0.25 2.94
CA LEU A 141 11.89 0.91 2.42
C LEU A 141 12.21 0.80 0.92
N ASP A 142 12.86 -0.29 0.52
CA ASP A 142 13.34 -0.41 -0.87
C ASP A 142 12.18 -0.60 -1.87
N GLU A 143 11.12 -1.35 -1.49
CA GLU A 143 9.97 -1.54 -2.36
C GLU A 143 9.19 -0.24 -2.53
N ASP A 144 9.06 0.57 -1.49
CA ASP A 144 8.40 1.87 -1.50
C ASP A 144 9.17 2.89 -2.34
N ILE A 145 10.50 2.94 -2.19
CA ILE A 145 11.37 3.75 -3.07
C ILE A 145 11.24 3.32 -4.53
N ASN A 146 11.23 2.02 -4.80
CA ASN A 146 11.07 1.52 -6.17
C ASN A 146 9.71 1.92 -6.76
N TYR A 147 8.65 1.73 -5.99
CA TYR A 147 7.30 2.06 -6.44
C TYR A 147 7.14 3.56 -6.69
N SER A 148 7.69 4.41 -5.81
CA SER A 148 7.67 5.87 -5.98
C SER A 148 8.38 6.31 -7.28
N LYS A 149 9.55 5.76 -7.59
CA LYS A 149 10.28 6.04 -8.83
C LYS A 149 9.49 5.62 -10.07
N ARG A 150 8.77 4.51 -9.99
CA ARG A 150 7.92 4.04 -11.10
C ARG A 150 6.68 4.90 -11.28
N LEU A 151 6.08 5.42 -10.20
CA LEU A 151 5.01 6.40 -10.26
C LEU A 151 5.49 7.70 -10.92
N GLU A 152 6.66 8.21 -10.51
CA GLU A 152 7.28 9.39 -11.12
C GLU A 152 7.55 9.19 -12.62
N ALA A 153 8.13 8.05 -12.99
CA ALA A 153 8.38 7.69 -14.39
C ALA A 153 7.08 7.58 -15.23
N ALA A 154 5.95 7.26 -14.60
CA ALA A 154 4.62 7.25 -15.21
C ALA A 154 3.96 8.64 -15.23
N GLY A 155 4.67 9.70 -14.84
CA GLY A 155 4.14 11.09 -14.84
C GLY A 155 3.17 11.38 -13.69
N ILE A 156 3.14 10.55 -12.64
CA ILE A 156 2.30 10.76 -11.47
C ILE A 156 3.00 11.73 -10.51
N GLY A 157 2.27 12.73 -10.01
CA GLY A 157 2.75 13.60 -8.93
C GLY A 157 2.99 12.76 -7.67
N ILE A 158 4.26 12.68 -7.24
CA ILE A 158 4.65 11.85 -6.08
C ILE A 158 5.41 12.69 -5.05
N GLN A 159 5.08 12.50 -3.78
CA GLN A 159 5.89 12.91 -2.65
C GLN A 159 6.29 11.67 -1.86
N LEU A 160 7.59 11.38 -1.81
CA LEU A 160 8.16 10.32 -0.97
C LEU A 160 8.84 10.96 0.23
N GLU A 161 8.49 10.52 1.43
CA GLU A 161 9.13 10.95 2.68
C GLU A 161 9.76 9.76 3.40
N ILE A 162 11.06 9.87 3.69
CA ILE A 162 11.82 8.83 4.39
C ILE A 162 12.20 9.33 5.78
N PHE A 163 11.65 8.70 6.81
CA PHE A 163 11.87 9.07 8.21
C PHE A 163 13.12 8.40 8.78
N LYS A 164 14.14 9.19 9.08
CA LYS A 164 15.41 8.69 9.61
C LYS A 164 15.25 8.07 11.01
N GLY A 165 15.61 6.80 11.16
CA GLY A 165 15.46 6.01 12.38
C GLY A 165 14.05 5.44 12.55
N GLY A 166 13.14 5.66 11.61
CA GLY A 166 11.81 5.09 11.62
C GLY A 166 11.84 3.59 11.27
N PHE A 167 11.27 2.78 12.14
CA PHE A 167 10.98 1.37 11.88
C PHE A 167 9.48 1.22 11.54
N HIS A 168 9.05 0.04 11.14
CA HIS A 168 7.66 -0.18 10.70
C HIS A 168 6.65 0.25 11.78
N ALA A 169 5.72 1.13 11.42
CA ALA A 169 4.66 1.66 12.29
C ALA A 169 5.17 2.37 13.57
N PHE A 170 6.34 3.00 13.51
CA PHE A 170 6.96 3.68 14.66
C PHE A 170 6.05 4.74 15.26
N GLU A 171 5.25 5.42 14.47
CA GLU A 171 4.30 6.46 14.90
C GLU A 171 3.21 5.93 15.84
N PHE A 172 2.83 4.65 15.71
CA PHE A 172 1.89 3.98 16.60
C PHE A 172 2.57 3.39 17.83
N LEU A 173 3.74 2.78 17.63
CA LEU A 173 4.44 2.05 18.71
C LEU A 173 5.16 2.99 19.68
N VAL A 174 5.65 4.12 19.19
CA VAL A 174 6.36 5.13 20.00
C VAL A 174 5.84 6.54 19.72
N PRO A 175 4.54 6.82 19.96
CA PRO A 175 3.91 8.10 19.59
C PRO A 175 4.50 9.32 20.30
N SER A 176 5.23 9.11 21.40
CA SER A 176 5.92 10.17 22.14
C SER A 176 7.29 10.53 21.55
N ALA A 177 7.85 9.72 20.67
CA ALA A 177 9.13 9.99 20.05
C ALA A 177 9.08 11.26 19.18
N LYS A 178 10.21 11.99 19.09
CA LYS A 178 10.26 13.21 18.28
C LYS A 178 9.92 12.95 16.81
N ILE A 179 10.40 11.86 16.26
CA ILE A 179 10.14 11.44 14.88
C ILE A 179 8.65 11.17 14.61
N SER A 180 7.91 10.69 15.60
CA SER A 180 6.47 10.39 15.47
C SER A 180 5.57 11.63 15.55
N LYS A 181 6.16 12.81 15.73
CA LYS A 181 5.46 14.10 15.86
C LYS A 181 5.72 15.05 14.68
N LEU A 182 6.48 14.58 13.70
CA LEU A 182 6.76 15.30 12.45
C LEU A 182 5.66 15.08 11.45
#